data_27ea0273b2c96e442503ac1374d05111
#
_entry.id   27ea0273b2c96e442503ac1374d05111
#
_cell.length_a   1.000
_cell.length_b   1.000
_cell.length_c   1.000
_cell.angle_alpha   90.00
_cell.angle_beta   90.00
_cell.angle_gamma   90.00
#
_symmetry.space_group_name_H-M   'P 1'
#
loop_
_entity.id
_entity.type
_entity.pdbx_description
1 polymer ?
#
loop_
_entity_poly.entity_id
_entity_poly.type
_entity_poly.pdbx_seq_one_letter_code
_entity_poly.pdbx_strand_id
1 'polypeptide(L)'
;MARGDLLRDEEIAAALGRLAGWQQTNGALRRIYEFADFRGAMKFVHRVADLADAAGHHPRIEVKLHRVTLTVTTDADGGLTQRDIDLIRRIDG
;
A
#
# COMPACT_ATOMS: atom_id res chain seq x y z
N MET A 1 5.96 -21.41 -4.88
CA MET A 1 6.51 -20.65 -5.93
C MET A 1 5.94 -19.27 -5.98
N ALA A 2 6.82 -18.37 -6.04
CA ALA A 2 6.46 -16.96 -5.97
C ALA A 2 5.46 -16.57 -7.05
N ARG A 3 5.65 -17.07 -8.26
CA ARG A 3 4.78 -16.64 -9.36
C ARG A 3 3.33 -17.08 -9.24
N GLY A 4 3.07 -18.14 -8.50
CA GLY A 4 1.71 -18.59 -8.27
C GLY A 4 0.91 -17.64 -7.37
N ASP A 5 1.61 -16.76 -6.66
CA ASP A 5 0.98 -15.83 -5.74
C ASP A 5 0.58 -14.50 -6.39
N LEU A 6 1.01 -14.24 -7.62
CA LEU A 6 0.68 -13.00 -8.30
C LEU A 6 -0.82 -12.93 -8.59
N LEU A 7 -1.40 -11.76 -8.32
CA LEU A 7 -2.78 -11.50 -8.66
C LEU A 7 -2.92 -11.32 -10.17
N ARG A 8 -4.04 -11.80 -10.70
CA ARG A 8 -4.38 -11.56 -12.11
C ARG A 8 -4.97 -10.17 -12.27
N ASP A 9 -4.93 -9.67 -13.49
CA ASP A 9 -5.43 -8.31 -13.78
C ASP A 9 -6.87 -8.12 -13.32
N GLU A 10 -7.73 -9.10 -13.52
CA GLU A 10 -9.12 -8.99 -13.10
C GLU A 10 -9.26 -9.00 -11.58
N GLU A 11 -8.37 -9.69 -10.88
CA GLU A 11 -8.37 -9.67 -9.41
C GLU A 11 -7.93 -8.31 -8.88
N ILE A 12 -6.94 -7.71 -9.53
CA ILE A 12 -6.47 -6.37 -9.15
C ILE A 12 -7.57 -5.35 -9.40
N ALA A 13 -8.24 -5.42 -10.55
CA ALA A 13 -9.32 -4.50 -10.88
C ALA A 13 -10.46 -4.62 -9.87
N ALA A 14 -10.82 -5.84 -9.49
CA ALA A 14 -11.87 -6.07 -8.49
C ALA A 14 -11.48 -5.49 -7.13
N ALA A 15 -10.23 -5.67 -6.73
CA ALA A 15 -9.74 -5.11 -5.47
C ALA A 15 -9.76 -3.59 -5.49
N LEU A 16 -9.31 -2.98 -6.58
CA LEU A 16 -9.30 -1.51 -6.70
C LEU A 16 -10.70 -0.91 -6.58
N GLY A 17 -11.71 -1.62 -7.03
CA GLY A 17 -13.10 -1.17 -6.88
C GLY A 17 -13.52 -1.03 -5.43
N ARG A 18 -12.80 -1.63 -4.49
CA ARG A 18 -13.09 -1.59 -3.06
C ARG A 18 -12.06 -0.81 -2.26
N LEU A 19 -11.02 -0.30 -2.92
CA LEU A 19 -9.92 0.39 -2.25
C LEU A 19 -9.89 1.84 -2.70
N ALA A 20 -10.73 2.66 -2.06
CA ALA A 20 -10.88 4.07 -2.42
C ALA A 20 -9.54 4.80 -2.33
N GLY A 21 -9.22 5.56 -3.35
CA GLY A 21 -8.02 6.38 -3.38
C GLY A 21 -6.78 5.69 -3.91
N TRP A 22 -6.82 4.38 -4.10
CA TRP A 22 -5.67 3.62 -4.61
C TRP A 22 -5.72 3.52 -6.12
N GLN A 23 -4.56 3.59 -6.74
CA GLN A 23 -4.41 3.45 -8.18
C GLN A 23 -3.28 2.49 -8.48
N GLN A 24 -3.43 1.73 -9.56
CA GLN A 24 -2.37 0.85 -10.02
C GLN A 24 -1.38 1.64 -10.88
N THR A 25 -0.10 1.41 -10.64
CA THR A 25 0.96 2.03 -11.43
C THR A 25 2.17 1.10 -11.47
N ASN A 26 2.57 0.68 -12.66
CA ASN A 26 3.78 -0.14 -12.89
C ASN A 26 3.91 -1.33 -11.95
N GLY A 27 2.84 -2.13 -11.83
CA GLY A 27 2.89 -3.33 -11.01
C GLY A 27 2.79 -3.10 -9.51
N ALA A 28 2.34 -1.91 -9.11
CA ALA A 28 2.18 -1.56 -7.71
C ALA A 28 0.86 -0.83 -7.52
N LEU A 29 0.43 -0.69 -6.27
CA LEU A 29 -0.71 0.15 -5.90
C LEU A 29 -0.18 1.35 -5.14
N ARG A 30 -0.74 2.52 -5.43
CA ARG A 30 -0.26 3.78 -4.90
C ARG A 30 -1.42 4.63 -4.42
N ARG A 31 -1.24 5.29 -3.29
CA ARG A 31 -2.21 6.26 -2.77
C ARG A 31 -1.49 7.44 -2.14
N ILE A 32 -2.03 8.64 -2.34
CA ILE A 32 -1.56 9.87 -1.71
C ILE A 32 -2.53 10.23 -0.60
N TYR A 33 -1.99 10.48 0.60
CA TYR A 33 -2.74 10.91 1.77
C TYR A 33 -2.33 12.33 2.10
N GLU A 34 -3.31 13.17 2.45
CA GLU A 34 -3.02 14.54 2.86
C GLU A 34 -3.51 14.77 4.28
N PHE A 35 -2.72 15.52 5.04
CA PHE A 35 -2.99 15.79 6.45
C PHE A 35 -2.96 17.30 6.67
N ALA A 36 -3.41 17.72 7.86
CA ALA A 36 -3.44 19.15 8.17
C ALA A 36 -2.04 19.75 8.29
N ASP A 37 -1.07 18.93 8.77
CA ASP A 37 0.29 19.40 9.01
C ASP A 37 1.28 18.23 8.98
N PHE A 38 2.54 18.56 9.17
CA PHE A 38 3.61 17.58 9.16
C PHE A 38 3.47 16.57 10.29
N ARG A 39 3.07 17.01 11.48
CA ARG A 39 2.91 16.09 12.60
C ARG A 39 1.82 15.07 12.34
N GLY A 40 0.72 15.48 11.73
CA GLY A 40 -0.34 14.56 11.33
C GLY A 40 0.17 13.53 10.34
N ALA A 41 0.97 13.97 9.36
CA ALA A 41 1.57 13.06 8.41
C ALA A 41 2.47 12.05 9.10
N MET A 42 3.29 12.49 10.05
CA MET A 42 4.23 11.60 10.75
C MET A 42 3.52 10.61 11.68
N LYS A 43 2.41 11.02 12.30
CA LYS A 43 1.60 10.08 13.08
C LYS A 43 1.09 8.93 12.19
N PHE A 44 0.63 9.29 11.00
CA PHE A 44 0.18 8.29 10.05
C PHE A 44 1.32 7.36 9.63
N VAL A 45 2.50 7.91 9.36
CA VAL A 45 3.68 7.12 8.98
C VAL A 45 4.04 6.14 10.09
N HIS A 46 4.02 6.57 11.34
CA HIS A 46 4.29 5.67 12.46
C HIS A 46 3.30 4.53 12.53
N ARG A 47 2.02 4.81 12.33
CA ARG A 47 0.99 3.78 12.31
C ARG A 47 1.23 2.78 11.18
N VAL A 48 1.57 3.29 9.99
CA VAL A 48 1.87 2.42 8.84
C VAL A 48 3.08 1.55 9.13
N ALA A 49 4.12 2.12 9.76
CA ALA A 49 5.31 1.36 10.12
C ALA A 49 4.98 0.19 11.04
N ASP A 50 4.15 0.42 12.06
CA ASP A 50 3.75 -0.64 12.99
C ASP A 50 2.97 -1.74 12.27
N LEU A 51 2.06 -1.35 11.38
CA LEU A 51 1.27 -2.32 10.63
C LEU A 51 2.13 -3.12 9.66
N ALA A 52 3.08 -2.45 9.00
CA ALA A 52 4.00 -3.10 8.07
C ALA A 52 4.89 -4.10 8.79
N ASP A 53 5.41 -3.73 9.96
CA ASP A 53 6.23 -4.64 10.75
C ASP A 53 5.42 -5.86 11.19
N ALA A 54 4.20 -5.64 11.64
CA ALA A 54 3.33 -6.74 12.06
C ALA A 54 3.00 -7.69 10.90
N ALA A 55 2.84 -7.14 9.72
CA ALA A 55 2.52 -7.94 8.53
C ALA A 55 3.75 -8.56 7.87
N GLY A 56 4.95 -8.10 8.24
CA GLY A 56 6.17 -8.53 7.57
C GLY A 56 6.20 -8.12 6.11
N HIS A 57 5.54 -7.01 5.77
CA HIS A 57 5.42 -6.55 4.39
C HIS A 57 5.43 -5.02 4.39
N HIS A 58 6.44 -4.42 3.79
CA HIS A 58 6.73 -3.00 3.95
C HIS A 58 6.43 -2.23 2.67
N PRO A 59 5.62 -1.17 2.75
CA PRO A 59 5.38 -0.30 1.61
C PRO A 59 6.53 0.67 1.44
N ARG A 60 6.62 1.25 0.26
CA ARG A 60 7.44 2.42 0.05
C ARG A 60 6.68 3.62 0.64
N ILE A 61 7.34 4.42 1.44
CA ILE A 61 6.74 5.57 2.12
C ILE A 61 7.52 6.81 1.72
N GLU A 62 6.81 7.78 1.14
CA GLU A 62 7.38 9.08 0.80
C GLU A 62 6.63 10.15 1.56
N VAL A 63 7.36 11.01 2.25
CA VAL A 63 6.76 12.10 3.02
C VAL A 63 7.23 13.42 2.44
N LYS A 64 6.27 14.29 2.11
CA LYS A 64 6.56 15.64 1.70
C LYS A 64 5.64 16.57 2.49
N LEU A 65 6.19 17.17 3.54
CA LEU A 65 5.49 18.06 4.46
C LEU A 65 4.24 17.37 5.03
N HIS A 66 3.04 17.72 4.56
CA HIS A 66 1.80 17.15 5.06
C HIS A 66 1.23 16.06 4.15
N ARG A 67 2.01 15.63 3.16
CA ARG A 67 1.55 14.64 2.19
C ARG A 67 2.37 13.36 2.33
N VAL A 68 1.68 12.23 2.39
CA VAL A 68 2.33 10.90 2.43
C VAL A 68 1.87 10.10 1.22
N THR A 69 2.83 9.57 0.48
CA THR A 69 2.54 8.68 -0.64
C THR A 69 2.99 7.27 -0.26
N LEU A 70 2.06 6.34 -0.32
CA LEU A 70 2.35 4.93 -0.10
C LEU A 70 2.32 4.20 -1.44
N THR A 71 3.30 3.34 -1.65
CA THR A 71 3.35 2.46 -2.81
C THR A 71 3.59 1.05 -2.31
N VAL A 72 2.70 0.13 -2.65
CA VAL A 72 2.80 -1.26 -2.20
C VAL A 72 2.96 -2.18 -3.39
N THR A 73 3.85 -3.13 -3.24
CA THR A 73 4.06 -4.21 -4.20
C THR A 73 4.80 -5.33 -3.48
N THR A 74 4.83 -6.52 -4.06
CA THR A 74 5.59 -7.63 -3.50
C THR A 74 6.79 -7.89 -4.41
N ASP A 75 7.91 -7.23 -4.10
CA ASP A 75 9.11 -7.28 -4.94
C ASP A 75 9.61 -8.70 -5.16
N ALA A 76 9.58 -9.52 -4.12
CA ALA A 76 10.05 -10.90 -4.21
C ALA A 76 9.31 -11.70 -5.27
N ASP A 77 8.03 -11.37 -5.51
CA ASP A 77 7.19 -12.06 -6.49
C ASP A 77 7.09 -11.30 -7.81
N GLY A 78 7.63 -10.10 -7.87
CA GLY A 78 7.64 -9.31 -9.09
C GLY A 78 6.35 -8.60 -9.42
N GLY A 79 5.48 -8.39 -8.44
CA GLY A 79 4.21 -7.69 -8.66
C GLY A 79 3.27 -7.80 -7.47
N LEU A 80 1.99 -7.60 -7.75
CA LEU A 80 0.97 -7.55 -6.70
C LEU A 80 0.53 -8.95 -6.27
N THR A 81 0.39 -9.12 -4.97
CA THR A 81 -0.13 -10.33 -4.35
C THR A 81 -1.21 -9.96 -3.35
N GLN A 82 -1.86 -10.97 -2.78
CA GLN A 82 -2.85 -10.75 -1.74
C GLN A 82 -2.26 -10.03 -0.52
N ARG A 83 -0.96 -10.18 -0.28
CA ARG A 83 -0.28 -9.50 0.83
C ARG A 83 -0.39 -7.99 0.72
N ASP A 84 -0.33 -7.45 -0.51
CA ASP A 84 -0.48 -6.02 -0.74
C ASP A 84 -1.89 -5.55 -0.40
N ILE A 85 -2.89 -6.29 -0.83
CA ILE A 85 -4.29 -5.96 -0.55
C ILE A 85 -4.55 -6.02 0.95
N ASP A 86 -4.06 -7.05 1.62
CA ASP A 86 -4.26 -7.21 3.05
C ASP A 86 -3.62 -6.07 3.85
N LEU A 87 -2.42 -5.65 3.45
CA LEU A 87 -1.75 -4.53 4.10
C LEU A 87 -2.56 -3.24 3.94
N ILE A 88 -3.03 -2.96 2.72
CA ILE A 88 -3.85 -1.77 2.47
C ILE A 88 -5.09 -1.77 3.35
N ARG A 89 -5.75 -2.91 3.47
CA ARG A 89 -6.95 -3.02 4.30
C ARG A 89 -6.66 -2.71 5.76
N ARG A 90 -5.51 -3.12 6.26
CA ARG A 90 -5.10 -2.80 7.62
C ARG A 90 -4.82 -1.32 7.79
N ILE A 91 -4.21 -0.70 6.78
CA ILE A 91 -3.88 0.73 6.84
C ILE A 91 -5.17 1.57 6.81
N ASP A 92 -6.08 1.25 5.91
CA ASP A 92 -7.27 2.07 5.66
C ASP A 92 -8.49 1.64 6.49
N GLY A 93 -8.44 0.43 6.97
CA GLY A 93 -9.53 -0.12 7.75
C GLY A 93 -9.41 0.16 9.20
#